data_6f11828e8dd04f640f3fdf6f8fb1f080
#
_entry.id   6f11828e8dd04f640f3fdf6f8fb1f080
#
_cell.length_a   1.000
_cell.length_b   1.000
_cell.length_c   1.000
_cell.angle_alpha   90.00
_cell.angle_beta   90.00
_cell.angle_gamma   90.00
#
_symmetry.space_group_name_H-M   'P 1'
#
loop_
_entity.id
_entity.type
_entity.pdbx_description
1 polymer ?
#
loop_
_entity_poly.entity_id
_entity_poly.type
_entity_poly.pdbx_seq_one_letter_code
_entity_poly.pdbx_strand_id
1 'polypeptide(L)'
;MVALSAWFDVVAEGPTIVRTAEELEVLLDQVADLEGPTIVELFVDGDLGRAVLDVGLHGAHGILYYAGGEHRDGTLSKAVDRVDVAPVLYYYMNNDREFPADAEVSVALVRAAAHQYMETGGDRPTAVDWQPRSGN
;
A
#
# COMPACT_ATOMS: atom_id res chain seq x y z
N MET A 1 1.56 19.45 -0.30
CA MET A 1 1.68 18.03 -0.65
C MET A 1 3.14 17.64 -0.62
N VAL A 2 3.46 16.49 -0.05
CA VAL A 2 4.85 16.02 0.09
C VAL A 2 5.22 15.15 -1.11
N ALA A 3 6.52 14.93 -1.30
CA ALA A 3 7.00 13.93 -2.24
C ALA A 3 7.04 12.57 -1.54
N LEU A 4 6.88 11.51 -2.30
CA LEU A 4 6.96 10.15 -1.79
C LEU A 4 8.12 9.40 -2.43
N SER A 5 8.74 8.52 -1.67
CA SER A 5 9.70 7.53 -2.17
C SER A 5 8.95 6.23 -2.34
N ALA A 6 9.00 5.64 -3.53
CA ALA A 6 8.28 4.42 -3.85
C ALA A 6 9.25 3.30 -4.21
N TRP A 7 9.11 2.16 -3.53
CA TRP A 7 9.96 0.99 -3.74
C TRP A 7 9.10 -0.18 -4.25
N PHE A 8 9.38 -0.66 -5.44
CA PHE A 8 8.68 -1.83 -5.98
C PHE A 8 9.52 -2.62 -6.98
N ASP A 9 10.64 -2.08 -7.41
CA ASP A 9 11.48 -2.70 -8.44
C ASP A 9 12.78 -3.19 -7.81
N VAL A 10 12.95 -4.50 -7.74
CA VAL A 10 14.09 -5.13 -7.09
C VAL A 10 15.43 -4.80 -7.76
N VAL A 11 15.40 -4.47 -9.06
CA VAL A 11 16.64 -4.14 -9.78
C VAL A 11 16.96 -2.66 -9.77
N ALA A 12 16.07 -1.83 -9.26
CA ALA A 12 16.32 -0.40 -9.19
C ALA A 12 17.34 -0.08 -8.09
N GLU A 13 18.22 0.88 -8.37
CA GLU A 13 19.24 1.29 -7.41
C GLU A 13 18.69 2.19 -6.31
N GLY A 14 17.52 2.73 -6.48
CA GLY A 14 16.88 3.60 -5.51
C GLY A 14 15.39 3.69 -5.75
N PRO A 15 14.68 4.46 -4.93
CA PRO A 15 13.22 4.56 -5.08
C PRO A 15 12.85 5.44 -6.26
N THR A 16 11.63 5.27 -6.72
CA THR A 16 11.00 6.22 -7.64
C THR A 16 10.44 7.36 -6.79
N ILE A 17 10.77 8.59 -7.15
CA ILE A 17 10.27 9.76 -6.42
C ILE A 17 9.01 10.29 -7.10
N VAL A 18 7.96 10.45 -6.33
CA VAL A 18 6.66 10.90 -6.80
C VAL A 18 6.37 12.24 -6.15
N ARG A 19 6.17 13.28 -6.96
CA ARG A 19 6.00 14.65 -6.44
C ARG A 19 4.61 15.22 -6.65
N THR A 20 3.80 14.62 -7.51
CA THR A 20 2.47 15.13 -7.83
C THR A 20 1.47 13.99 -7.84
N ALA A 21 0.18 14.35 -7.75
CA ALA A 21 -0.90 13.35 -7.83
C ALA A 21 -0.85 12.61 -9.17
N GLU A 22 -0.54 13.32 -10.24
CA GLU A 22 -0.44 12.70 -11.57
C GLU A 22 0.70 11.69 -11.62
N GLU A 23 1.85 12.03 -11.03
CA GLU A 23 2.98 11.09 -10.96
C GLU A 23 2.62 9.87 -10.14
N LEU A 24 1.86 10.04 -9.05
CA LEU A 24 1.39 8.91 -8.25
C LEU A 24 0.50 7.99 -9.08
N GLU A 25 -0.43 8.56 -9.87
CA GLU A 25 -1.29 7.75 -10.72
C GLU A 25 -0.48 6.97 -11.75
N VAL A 26 0.52 7.58 -12.37
CA VAL A 26 1.40 6.89 -13.31
C VAL A 26 2.13 5.74 -12.62
N LEU A 27 2.63 5.96 -11.41
CA LEU A 27 3.32 4.92 -10.66
C LEU A 27 2.38 3.75 -10.35
N LEU A 28 1.16 4.05 -9.89
CA LEU A 28 0.19 3.00 -9.57
C LEU A 28 -0.18 2.20 -10.82
N ASP A 29 -0.31 2.88 -11.98
CA ASP A 29 -0.55 2.19 -13.24
C ASP A 29 0.61 1.26 -13.59
N GLN A 30 1.85 1.70 -13.39
CA GLN A 30 3.02 0.87 -13.65
C GLN A 30 3.02 -0.38 -12.78
N VAL A 31 2.71 -0.22 -11.50
CA VAL A 31 2.65 -1.36 -10.58
C VAL A 31 1.51 -2.31 -10.96
N ALA A 32 0.36 -1.75 -11.33
CA ALA A 32 -0.80 -2.55 -11.74
C ALA A 32 -0.54 -3.37 -13.00
N ASP A 33 0.34 -2.87 -13.87
CA ASP A 33 0.67 -3.54 -15.12
C ASP A 33 1.70 -4.65 -14.94
N LEU A 34 2.32 -4.76 -13.77
CA LEU A 34 3.26 -5.84 -13.50
C LEU A 34 2.52 -7.17 -13.40
N GLU A 35 3.23 -8.23 -13.71
CA GLU A 35 2.64 -9.56 -13.69
C GLU A 35 2.40 -10.00 -12.25
N GLY A 36 1.15 -10.31 -11.93
CA GLY A 36 0.75 -10.81 -10.62
C GLY A 36 0.49 -9.72 -9.59
N PRO A 37 0.04 -10.13 -8.41
CA PRO A 37 -0.25 -9.19 -7.32
C PRO A 37 1.05 -8.60 -6.78
N THR A 38 1.19 -7.29 -6.86
CA THR A 38 2.46 -6.61 -6.54
C THR A 38 2.23 -5.49 -5.54
N ILE A 39 3.17 -5.35 -4.60
CA ILE A 39 3.16 -4.30 -3.59
C ILE A 39 4.19 -3.24 -3.96
N VAL A 40 3.78 -1.97 -3.86
CA VAL A 40 4.71 -0.84 -3.81
C VAL A 40 4.71 -0.27 -2.40
N GLU A 41 5.89 -0.02 -1.86
CA GLU A 41 6.04 0.54 -0.51
C GLU A 41 6.30 2.03 -0.62
N LEU A 42 5.47 2.83 0.05
CA LEU A 42 5.53 4.28 -0.02
C LEU A 42 6.01 4.87 1.31
N PHE A 43 6.95 5.79 1.22
CA PHE A 43 7.44 6.57 2.35
C PHE A 43 7.36 8.05 1.98
N VAL A 44 7.21 8.91 2.98
CA VAL A 44 7.38 10.34 2.76
C VAL A 44 8.87 10.61 2.52
N ASP A 45 9.19 11.17 1.36
CA ASP A 45 10.57 11.38 0.96
C ASP A 45 11.30 12.28 1.96
N GLY A 46 12.49 11.86 2.38
CA GLY A 46 13.33 12.62 3.31
C GLY A 46 12.93 12.46 4.77
N ASP A 47 11.92 11.68 5.09
CA ASP A 47 11.42 11.57 6.46
C ASP A 47 11.56 10.13 6.95
N LEU A 48 12.80 9.74 7.17
CA LEU A 48 13.12 8.38 7.60
C LEU A 48 12.54 8.09 8.98
N GLY A 49 12.02 6.89 9.15
CA GLY A 49 11.49 6.46 10.43
C GLY A 49 10.04 6.86 10.67
N ARG A 50 9.43 7.55 9.73
CA ARG A 50 8.01 7.92 9.80
C ARG A 50 7.15 6.77 9.27
N ALA A 51 5.93 7.12 8.89
CA ALA A 51 4.94 6.16 8.46
C ALA A 51 5.31 5.49 7.14
N VAL A 52 4.88 4.25 6.97
CA VAL A 52 4.97 3.51 5.72
C VAL A 52 3.57 3.09 5.29
N LEU A 53 3.30 3.19 3.99
CA LEU A 53 2.09 2.64 3.40
C LEU A 53 2.49 1.66 2.30
N ASP A 54 2.14 0.40 2.50
CA ASP A 54 2.29 -0.63 1.46
C ASP A 54 1.00 -0.70 0.68
N VAL A 55 1.09 -0.58 -0.64
CA VAL A 55 -0.04 -0.60 -1.55
C VAL A 55 0.09 -1.81 -2.45
N GLY A 56 -0.81 -2.77 -2.30
CA GLY A 56 -0.83 -3.96 -3.16
C GLY A 56 -1.91 -3.81 -4.22
N LEU A 57 -1.58 -4.13 -5.45
CA LEU A 57 -2.50 -4.04 -6.59
C LEU A 57 -2.62 -5.40 -7.27
N HIS A 58 -3.87 -5.83 -7.50
CA HIS A 58 -4.16 -7.11 -8.10
C HIS A 58 -5.50 -7.04 -8.85
N GLY A 59 -5.46 -6.53 -10.09
CA GLY A 59 -6.67 -6.39 -10.90
C GLY A 59 -7.68 -5.45 -10.27
N ALA A 60 -8.86 -5.94 -9.97
CA ALA A 60 -9.95 -5.13 -9.41
C ALA A 60 -9.82 -4.93 -7.90
N HIS A 61 -8.84 -5.60 -7.27
CA HIS A 61 -8.66 -5.58 -5.82
C HIS A 61 -7.26 -5.16 -5.44
N GLY A 62 -7.07 -4.87 -4.16
CA GLY A 62 -5.76 -4.60 -3.61
C GLY A 62 -5.80 -4.65 -2.10
N ILE A 63 -4.62 -4.49 -1.49
CA ILE A 63 -4.49 -4.46 -0.03
C ILE A 63 -3.72 -3.21 0.37
N LEU A 64 -3.88 -2.84 1.63
CA LEU A 64 -3.10 -1.76 2.23
C LEU A 64 -2.56 -2.23 3.57
N TYR A 65 -1.32 -1.86 3.84
CA TYR A 65 -0.70 -2.01 5.15
C TYR A 65 -0.14 -0.66 5.55
N TYR A 66 -0.45 -0.22 6.76
CA TYR A 66 0.03 1.06 7.27
C TYR A 66 0.63 0.87 8.66
N ALA A 67 1.82 1.42 8.86
CA ALA A 67 2.47 1.46 10.17
C ALA A 67 3.06 2.85 10.36
N GLY A 68 2.85 3.43 11.53
CA GLY A 68 3.37 4.75 11.85
C GLY A 68 2.57 5.41 12.94
N GLY A 69 3.12 6.44 13.58
CA GLY A 69 2.45 7.19 14.62
C GLY A 69 1.91 6.29 15.71
N GLU A 70 0.61 6.31 15.92
CA GLU A 70 -0.06 5.48 16.93
C GLU A 70 -0.24 4.03 16.49
N HIS A 71 0.09 3.71 15.24
CA HIS A 71 -0.14 2.39 14.65
C HIS A 71 1.17 1.66 14.39
N ARG A 72 2.08 1.68 15.36
CA ARG A 72 3.44 1.14 15.20
C ARG A 72 3.47 -0.35 14.92
N ASP A 73 2.48 -1.08 15.41
CA ASP A 73 2.41 -2.54 15.21
C ASP A 73 1.83 -2.90 13.84
N GLY A 74 1.38 -1.92 13.09
CA GLY A 74 0.84 -2.13 11.77
C GLY A 74 -0.64 -2.41 11.75
N THR A 75 -1.29 -1.96 10.67
CA THR A 75 -2.72 -2.20 10.44
C THR A 75 -2.90 -2.58 8.98
N LEU A 76 -3.94 -3.36 8.72
CA LEU A 76 -4.30 -3.82 7.37
C LEU A 76 -5.65 -3.25 6.99
N SER A 77 -5.85 -3.02 5.70
CA SER A 77 -7.17 -2.70 5.17
C SER A 77 -8.15 -3.80 5.52
N LYS A 78 -9.42 -3.46 5.63
CA LYS A 78 -10.46 -4.43 5.99
C LYS A 78 -11.68 -4.22 5.11
N ALA A 79 -12.09 -5.30 4.44
CA ALA A 79 -13.32 -5.31 3.66
C ALA A 79 -14.51 -5.53 4.61
N VAL A 80 -15.62 -4.83 4.33
CA VAL A 80 -16.76 -4.86 5.24
C VAL A 80 -17.61 -6.11 5.10
N ASP A 81 -17.61 -6.75 3.93
CA ASP A 81 -18.53 -7.84 3.63
C ASP A 81 -17.83 -9.07 3.05
N ARG A 82 -16.54 -9.19 3.22
CA ARG A 82 -15.78 -10.32 2.71
C ARG A 82 -15.82 -11.48 3.69
N VAL A 83 -16.17 -12.65 3.20
CA VAL A 83 -16.31 -13.85 4.05
C VAL A 83 -15.35 -14.97 3.67
N ASP A 84 -14.46 -14.73 2.73
CA ASP A 84 -13.48 -15.72 2.34
C ASP A 84 -12.50 -16.00 3.47
N VAL A 85 -12.00 -17.23 3.49
CA VAL A 85 -11.12 -17.67 4.56
C VAL A 85 -9.70 -17.96 4.08
N ALA A 86 -9.51 -18.16 2.78
CA ALA A 86 -8.17 -18.46 2.25
C ALA A 86 -7.34 -17.18 2.18
N PRO A 87 -6.12 -17.21 2.70
CA PRO A 87 -5.24 -16.03 2.59
C PRO A 87 -4.86 -15.74 1.15
N VAL A 88 -4.46 -14.50 0.90
CA VAL A 88 -4.01 -14.06 -0.42
C VAL A 88 -2.53 -13.74 -0.36
N LEU A 89 -1.84 -13.96 -1.48
CA LEU A 89 -0.40 -13.67 -1.57
C LEU A 89 -0.17 -12.47 -2.47
N TYR A 90 0.71 -11.60 -2.00
CA TYR A 90 1.22 -10.49 -2.79
C TYR A 90 2.73 -10.55 -2.80
N TYR A 91 3.36 -9.95 -3.78
CA TYR A 91 4.82 -9.97 -3.93
C TYR A 91 5.40 -8.58 -3.74
N TYR A 92 6.41 -8.49 -2.88
CA TYR A 92 7.18 -7.28 -2.69
C TYR A 92 8.65 -7.61 -2.89
N MET A 93 9.24 -7.08 -3.97
CA MET A 93 10.68 -7.21 -4.25
C MET A 93 11.16 -8.66 -4.10
N ASN A 94 10.49 -9.58 -4.79
CA ASN A 94 10.80 -11.02 -4.81
C ASN A 94 10.45 -11.77 -3.52
N ASN A 95 9.76 -11.13 -2.58
CA ASN A 95 9.33 -11.80 -1.37
C ASN A 95 7.82 -11.95 -1.35
N ASP A 96 7.35 -13.13 -0.97
CA ASP A 96 5.93 -13.38 -0.80
C ASP A 96 5.45 -12.74 0.51
N ARG A 97 4.30 -12.08 0.44
CA ARG A 97 3.63 -11.54 1.62
C ARG A 97 2.21 -12.10 1.67
N GLU A 98 1.86 -12.72 2.78
CA GLU A 98 0.54 -13.32 2.96
C GLU A 98 -0.36 -12.39 3.76
N PHE A 99 -1.60 -12.23 3.30
CA PHE A 99 -2.59 -11.38 3.96
C PHE A 99 -3.88 -12.15 4.12
N PRO A 100 -4.69 -11.85 5.18
CA PRO A 100 -6.01 -12.45 5.28
C PRO A 100 -6.88 -11.99 4.09
N ALA A 101 -7.81 -12.85 3.68
CA ALA A 101 -8.65 -12.55 2.52
C ALA A 101 -9.44 -11.27 2.69
N ASP A 102 -9.87 -10.95 3.92
CA ASP A 102 -10.64 -9.75 4.17
C ASP A 102 -9.80 -8.47 4.20
N ALA A 103 -8.48 -8.56 3.96
CA ALA A 103 -7.68 -7.37 3.72
C ALA A 103 -7.87 -6.82 2.31
N GLU A 104 -8.36 -7.62 1.37
CA GLU A 104 -8.58 -7.16 0.00
C GLU A 104 -9.81 -6.28 -0.11
N VAL A 105 -9.61 -5.08 -0.64
CA VAL A 105 -10.67 -4.11 -0.89
C VAL A 105 -10.63 -3.73 -2.37
N SER A 106 -11.60 -2.93 -2.82
CA SER A 106 -11.62 -2.54 -4.23
C SER A 106 -10.39 -1.70 -4.58
N VAL A 107 -9.93 -1.83 -5.82
CA VAL A 107 -8.75 -1.09 -6.28
C VAL A 107 -9.00 0.43 -6.23
N ALA A 108 -10.23 0.87 -6.41
CA ALA A 108 -10.56 2.31 -6.32
C ALA A 108 -10.27 2.84 -4.92
N LEU A 109 -10.60 2.08 -3.88
CA LEU A 109 -10.32 2.48 -2.50
C LEU A 109 -8.82 2.46 -2.20
N VAL A 110 -8.11 1.47 -2.73
CA VAL A 110 -6.66 1.38 -2.56
C VAL A 110 -5.98 2.61 -3.16
N ARG A 111 -6.35 2.99 -4.37
CA ARG A 111 -5.76 4.16 -5.03
C ARG A 111 -6.12 5.45 -4.30
N ALA A 112 -7.37 5.58 -3.84
CA ALA A 112 -7.78 6.74 -3.06
C ALA A 112 -6.95 6.87 -1.78
N ALA A 113 -6.69 5.74 -1.11
CA ALA A 113 -5.87 5.73 0.10
C ALA A 113 -4.44 6.20 -0.18
N ALA A 114 -3.85 5.77 -1.29
CA ALA A 114 -2.50 6.22 -1.66
C ALA A 114 -2.44 7.74 -1.84
N HIS A 115 -3.46 8.30 -2.49
CA HIS A 115 -3.55 9.75 -2.66
C HIS A 115 -3.70 10.47 -1.31
N GLN A 116 -4.53 9.94 -0.41
CA GLN A 116 -4.69 10.53 0.92
C GLN A 116 -3.37 10.54 1.69
N TYR A 117 -2.63 9.44 1.62
CA TYR A 117 -1.34 9.34 2.29
C TYR A 117 -0.39 10.44 1.82
N MET A 118 -0.37 10.68 0.51
CA MET A 118 0.46 11.75 -0.05
C MET A 118 -0.02 13.14 0.37
N GLU A 119 -1.33 13.37 0.34
CA GLU A 119 -1.91 14.66 0.68
C GLU A 119 -1.70 15.04 2.15
N THR A 120 -1.77 14.06 3.04
CA THR A 120 -1.65 14.31 4.48
C THR A 120 -0.21 14.29 4.97
N GLY A 121 0.72 13.90 4.12
CA GLY A 121 2.13 13.82 4.53
C GLY A 121 2.42 12.62 5.41
N GLY A 122 1.72 11.52 5.20
CA GLY A 122 2.02 10.26 5.86
C GLY A 122 1.03 9.80 6.92
N ASP A 123 -0.13 10.43 7.03
CA ASP A 123 -1.17 9.96 7.96
C ASP A 123 -1.85 8.71 7.42
N ARG A 124 -2.41 7.91 8.34
CA ARG A 124 -3.16 6.73 7.92
C ARG A 124 -4.39 7.14 7.13
N PRO A 125 -4.55 6.62 5.90
CA PRO A 125 -5.70 6.98 5.07
C PRO A 125 -7.04 6.59 5.70
N THR A 126 -8.07 7.36 5.40
CA THR A 126 -9.42 7.12 5.90
C THR A 126 -10.34 6.50 4.85
N ALA A 127 -9.82 6.25 3.64
CA ALA A 127 -10.62 5.70 2.55
C ALA A 127 -11.10 4.28 2.80
N VAL A 128 -10.45 3.55 3.71
CA VAL A 128 -10.79 2.16 4.03
C VAL A 128 -10.94 1.99 5.53
N ASP A 129 -11.60 0.91 5.92
CA ASP A 129 -11.58 0.46 7.31
C ASP A 129 -10.27 -0.29 7.57
N TRP A 130 -9.84 -0.32 8.82
CA TRP A 130 -8.58 -0.93 9.20
C TRP A 130 -8.77 -1.98 10.27
N GLN A 131 -7.90 -2.99 10.24
CA GLN A 131 -7.86 -4.03 11.27
C GLN A 131 -6.44 -4.16 11.77
N PRO A 132 -6.25 -4.61 13.02
CA PRO A 132 -4.90 -4.84 13.50
C PRO A 132 -4.22 -5.88 12.63
N ARG A 133 -2.93 -5.69 12.42
CA ARG A 133 -2.14 -6.74 11.80
C ARG A 133 -2.13 -7.91 12.79
N SER A 134 -2.67 -9.02 12.33
CA SER A 134 -2.78 -10.19 13.19
C SER A 134 -1.38 -10.75 13.45
N GLY A 135 -0.89 -10.55 14.63
CA GLY A 135 0.37 -11.12 15.05
C GLY A 135 0.23 -12.51 15.62
N ASN A 136 -0.93 -13.02 15.56
CA ASN A 136 -1.18 -14.30 16.19
C ASN A 136 -0.92 -15.45 15.34
#